data_fc65e6f82b98b314ba0908555f09f898
#
_entry.id   fc65e6f82b98b314ba0908555f09f898
#
_cell.length_a   1.000
_cell.length_b   1.000
_cell.length_c   1.000
_cell.angle_alpha   90.00
_cell.angle_beta   90.00
_cell.angle_gamma   90.00
#
_symmetry.space_group_name_H-M   'P 1'
#
loop_
_entity.id
_entity.type
_entity.pdbx_description
1 polymer ?
#
loop_
_entity_poly.entity_id
_entity_poly.type
_entity_poly.pdbx_seq_one_letter_code
_entity_poly.pdbx_strand_id
1 'polypeptide(L)'
;KKTSEYYNLYKHWFDGRTNIYSLFILQSIQYLKPNGIIAFVIPPSWLSGKYFQLLRNEIKKNGSIKHLQMLPNGKFMKTSQEALLFVFEKSKKNNNYEFIYKNNLFYSIHNKKLLELTRNCSNISDLKGKVLTGPVVWNQHKEKLVDENEGGILLVYTQNIVKNEFVIKN
;
A
#
# COMPACT_ATOMS: atom_id res chain seq x y z
N LYS A 1 18.78 -3.49 -1.81
CA LYS A 1 19.10 -4.62 -2.72
C LYS A 1 19.09 -5.91 -1.90
N LYS A 2 18.69 -7.06 -2.48
CA LYS A 2 18.69 -8.38 -1.80
C LYS A 2 20.08 -8.83 -1.31
N THR A 3 21.13 -8.19 -1.78
CA THR A 3 22.53 -8.44 -1.42
C THR A 3 23.05 -7.55 -0.29
N SER A 4 22.24 -6.66 0.28
CA SER A 4 22.69 -5.82 1.38
C SER A 4 22.69 -6.59 2.70
N GLU A 5 23.65 -6.29 3.57
CA GLU A 5 23.73 -6.83 4.92
C GLU A 5 22.42 -6.61 5.70
N TYR A 6 21.82 -5.44 5.57
CA TYR A 6 20.52 -5.12 6.15
C TYR A 6 19.38 -6.03 5.65
N TYR A 7 19.42 -6.48 4.39
CA TYR A 7 18.41 -7.42 3.90
C TYR A 7 18.48 -8.75 4.64
N ASN A 8 19.67 -9.26 4.90
CA ASN A 8 19.86 -10.54 5.62
C ASN A 8 19.40 -10.45 7.08
N LEU A 9 19.64 -9.32 7.75
CA LEU A 9 19.20 -9.09 9.12
C LEU A 9 17.67 -9.03 9.24
N TYR A 10 16.98 -8.46 8.26
CA TYR A 10 15.56 -8.16 8.36
C TYR A 10 14.68 -8.95 7.37
N LYS A 11 15.23 -9.93 6.63
CA LYS A 11 14.48 -10.71 5.62
C LYS A 11 13.23 -11.41 6.15
N HIS A 12 13.20 -11.75 7.43
CA HIS A 12 12.05 -12.36 8.09
C HIS A 12 10.85 -11.42 8.24
N TRP A 13 11.06 -10.10 8.04
CA TRP A 13 10.01 -9.09 8.04
C TRP A 13 9.50 -8.71 6.65
N PHE A 14 10.01 -9.40 5.61
CA PHE A 14 9.69 -9.05 4.22
C PHE A 14 9.04 -10.20 3.48
N ASP A 15 8.07 -9.84 2.64
CA ASP A 15 7.59 -10.66 1.55
C ASP A 15 7.84 -9.88 0.26
N GLY A 16 8.94 -10.19 -0.43
CA GLY A 16 9.33 -9.52 -1.67
C GLY A 16 10.04 -8.18 -1.49
N ARG A 17 9.58 -7.13 -2.17
CA ARG A 17 10.14 -5.76 -2.09
C ARG A 17 9.52 -5.01 -0.94
N THR A 18 10.35 -4.48 -0.05
CA THR A 18 9.90 -3.70 1.11
C THR A 18 10.36 -2.26 1.03
N ASN A 19 9.51 -1.36 1.47
CA ASN A 19 9.87 0.03 1.71
C ASN A 19 10.62 0.17 3.03
N ILE A 20 11.63 1.03 3.05
CA ILE A 20 12.47 1.27 4.22
C ILE A 20 11.66 1.74 5.45
N TYR A 21 10.58 2.49 5.25
CA TYR A 21 9.74 2.94 6.36
C TYR A 21 9.07 1.79 7.13
N SER A 22 8.82 0.65 6.48
CA SER A 22 8.30 -0.55 7.15
C SER A 22 9.27 -1.07 8.20
N LEU A 23 10.57 -1.02 7.90
CA LEU A 23 11.62 -1.40 8.85
C LEU A 23 11.68 -0.46 10.03
N PHE A 24 11.59 0.85 9.79
CA PHE A 24 11.55 1.83 10.87
C PHE A 24 10.37 1.60 11.81
N ILE A 25 9.18 1.30 11.27
CA ILE A 25 8.01 0.98 12.09
C ILE A 25 8.28 -0.26 12.94
N LEU A 26 8.70 -1.36 12.34
CA LEU A 26 8.92 -2.64 13.03
C LEU A 26 10.01 -2.50 14.11
N GLN A 27 11.11 -1.85 13.77
CA GLN A 27 12.20 -1.59 14.70
C GLN A 27 11.74 -0.73 15.87
N SER A 28 10.97 0.33 15.61
CA SER A 28 10.44 1.20 16.64
C SER A 28 9.48 0.47 17.58
N ILE A 29 8.62 -0.40 17.03
CA ILE A 29 7.71 -1.24 17.85
C ILE A 29 8.50 -2.16 18.77
N GLN A 30 9.63 -2.70 18.33
CA GLN A 30 10.48 -3.55 19.20
C GLN A 30 11.05 -2.79 20.39
N TYR A 31 11.58 -1.60 20.15
CA TYR A 31 12.16 -0.77 21.22
C TYR A 31 11.12 -0.10 22.11
N LEU A 32 9.87 -0.06 21.70
CA LEU A 32 8.81 0.58 22.46
C LEU A 32 8.53 -0.19 23.76
N LYS A 33 8.46 0.51 24.87
CA LYS A 33 8.02 -0.05 26.15
C LYS A 33 6.53 -0.41 26.11
N PRO A 34 6.04 -1.31 26.96
CA PRO A 34 4.60 -1.53 27.12
C PRO A 34 3.86 -0.20 27.36
N ASN A 35 2.72 -0.03 26.70
CA ASN A 35 1.92 1.20 26.64
C ASN A 35 2.64 2.42 26.04
N GLY A 36 3.83 2.25 25.48
CA GLY A 36 4.52 3.30 24.73
C GLY A 36 3.78 3.63 23.43
N ILE A 37 3.94 4.87 22.99
CA ILE A 37 3.29 5.41 21.78
C ILE A 37 4.34 5.87 20.79
N ILE A 38 4.13 5.57 19.52
CA ILE A 38 4.90 6.13 18.40
C ILE A 38 3.97 6.77 17.38
N ALA A 39 4.48 7.78 16.71
CA ALA A 39 3.78 8.45 15.61
C ALA A 39 4.69 8.57 14.39
N PHE A 40 4.13 8.33 13.20
CA PHE A 40 4.81 8.45 11.93
C PHE A 40 3.96 9.23 10.92
N VAL A 41 4.62 9.94 10.04
CA VAL A 41 4.03 10.44 8.80
C VAL A 41 4.63 9.62 7.65
N ILE A 42 3.83 8.78 7.04
CA ILE A 42 4.27 7.77 6.07
C ILE A 42 3.28 7.64 4.91
N PRO A 43 3.69 7.08 3.76
CA PRO A 43 2.78 6.77 2.67
C PRO A 43 1.68 5.79 3.09
N PRO A 44 0.42 5.92 2.59
CA PRO A 44 -0.70 5.07 2.99
C PRO A 44 -0.67 3.65 2.38
N SER A 45 0.24 3.34 1.47
CA SER A 45 0.27 2.08 0.72
C SER A 45 0.34 0.81 1.59
N TRP A 46 0.85 0.91 2.82
CA TRP A 46 0.92 -0.21 3.76
C TRP A 46 -0.45 -0.63 4.31
N LEU A 47 -1.44 0.23 4.25
CA LEU A 47 -2.80 -0.06 4.75
C LEU A 47 -3.42 -1.26 4.03
N SER A 48 -3.17 -1.43 2.73
CA SER A 48 -3.80 -2.45 1.89
C SER A 48 -2.84 -3.18 0.94
N GLY A 49 -1.65 -2.65 0.66
CA GLY A 49 -0.71 -3.26 -0.27
C GLY A 49 -0.34 -4.71 0.11
N LYS A 50 -0.33 -5.63 -0.86
CA LYS A 50 -0.13 -7.06 -0.63
C LYS A 50 1.18 -7.37 0.10
N TYR A 51 2.29 -6.79 -0.32
CA TYR A 51 3.61 -7.02 0.27
C TYR A 51 3.83 -6.39 1.65
N PHE A 52 2.85 -5.68 2.19
CA PHE A 52 2.85 -5.17 3.56
C PHE A 52 2.06 -6.06 4.55
N GLN A 53 1.63 -7.24 4.15
CA GLN A 53 0.85 -8.12 5.03
C GLN A 53 1.60 -8.47 6.32
N LEU A 54 2.90 -8.76 6.23
CA LEU A 54 3.74 -9.04 7.42
C LEU A 54 3.81 -7.84 8.36
N LEU A 55 4.00 -6.62 7.83
CA LEU A 55 3.96 -5.40 8.62
C LEU A 55 2.64 -5.24 9.37
N ARG A 56 1.51 -5.43 8.68
CA ARG A 56 0.18 -5.34 9.30
C ARG A 56 -0.01 -6.38 10.41
N ASN A 57 0.43 -7.61 10.19
CA ASN A 57 0.35 -8.68 11.18
C ASN A 57 1.20 -8.36 12.42
N GLU A 58 2.41 -7.81 12.25
CA GLU A 58 3.26 -7.41 13.37
C GLU A 58 2.69 -6.21 14.13
N ILE A 59 2.09 -5.23 13.45
CA ILE A 59 1.37 -4.14 14.10
C ILE A 59 0.23 -4.71 14.98
N LYS A 60 -0.60 -5.60 14.43
CA LYS A 60 -1.70 -6.23 15.16
C LYS A 60 -1.24 -7.06 16.36
N LYS A 61 -0.16 -7.82 16.20
CA LYS A 61 0.41 -8.68 17.24
C LYS A 61 0.92 -7.89 18.43
N ASN A 62 1.54 -6.75 18.17
CA ASN A 62 2.28 -5.99 19.19
C ASN A 62 1.46 -4.85 19.81
N GLY A 63 0.33 -4.47 19.25
CA GLY A 63 -0.46 -3.38 19.82
C GLY A 63 -1.65 -2.96 18.97
N SER A 64 -2.04 -1.72 19.10
CA SER A 64 -3.20 -1.15 18.42
C SER A 64 -2.91 0.21 17.78
N ILE A 65 -3.63 0.50 16.70
CA ILE A 65 -3.60 1.80 16.07
C ILE A 65 -4.54 2.74 16.84
N LYS A 66 -3.98 3.82 17.36
CA LYS A 66 -4.71 4.87 18.09
C LYS A 66 -5.34 5.89 17.15
N HIS A 67 -4.61 6.21 16.10
CA HIS A 67 -5.04 7.22 15.15
C HIS A 67 -4.49 6.96 13.76
N LEU A 68 -5.35 7.11 12.76
CA LEU A 68 -5.04 7.16 11.34
C LEU A 68 -5.72 8.37 10.72
N GLN A 69 -4.95 9.20 10.04
CA GLN A 69 -5.49 10.38 9.37
C GLN A 69 -4.72 10.65 8.08
N MET A 70 -5.42 10.76 6.97
CA MET A 70 -4.83 11.29 5.73
C MET A 70 -4.52 12.77 5.93
N LEU A 71 -3.34 13.20 5.55
CA LEU A 71 -2.97 14.60 5.65
C LEU A 71 -3.76 15.45 4.65
N PRO A 72 -4.19 16.66 5.04
CA PRO A 72 -4.87 17.58 4.14
C PRO A 72 -4.04 17.83 2.88
N ASN A 73 -4.72 17.89 1.73
CA ASN A 73 -4.12 18.07 0.41
C ASN A 73 -3.22 16.93 -0.08
N GLY A 74 -3.21 15.79 0.62
CA GLY A 74 -2.55 14.55 0.18
C GLY A 74 -1.05 14.62 -0.08
N LYS A 75 -0.42 15.78 0.07
CA LYS A 75 0.97 16.00 -0.32
C LYS A 75 1.83 16.29 0.91
N PHE A 76 2.93 15.57 1.01
CA PHE A 76 3.98 15.87 1.98
C PHE A 76 5.11 16.62 1.29
N MET A 77 5.38 17.86 1.74
CA MET A 77 6.37 18.76 1.12
C MET A 77 6.08 19.01 -0.37
N LYS A 78 7.11 18.87 -1.21
CA LYS A 78 7.03 19.08 -2.69
C LYS A 78 6.73 17.78 -3.46
N THR A 79 6.31 16.70 -2.77
CA THR A 79 6.02 15.43 -3.44
C THR A 79 4.54 15.33 -3.81
N SER A 80 4.23 14.63 -4.88
CA SER A 80 2.85 14.27 -5.24
C SER A 80 2.35 13.03 -4.46
N GLN A 81 3.14 12.49 -3.55
CA GLN A 81 2.80 11.30 -2.79
C GLN A 81 1.90 11.65 -1.60
N GLU A 82 0.79 10.96 -1.47
CA GLU A 82 -0.07 11.05 -0.30
C GLU A 82 0.67 10.64 0.97
N ALA A 83 0.32 11.28 2.08
CA ALA A 83 0.87 10.98 3.39
C ALA A 83 -0.24 10.76 4.41
N LEU A 84 0.07 9.87 5.36
CA LEU A 84 -0.81 9.41 6.42
C LEU A 84 -0.14 9.64 7.77
N LEU A 85 -0.83 10.29 8.70
CA LEU A 85 -0.47 10.26 10.11
C LEU A 85 -0.89 8.91 10.69
N PHE A 86 0.06 8.19 11.24
CA PHE A 86 -0.11 6.89 11.87
C PHE A 86 0.38 6.95 13.32
N VAL A 87 -0.51 6.70 14.28
CA VAL A 87 -0.18 6.65 15.70
C VAL A 87 -0.48 5.24 16.22
N PHE A 88 0.53 4.61 16.80
CA PHE A 88 0.47 3.26 17.35
C PHE A 88 0.78 3.26 18.85
N GLU A 89 0.06 2.43 19.61
CA GLU A 89 0.31 2.16 21.02
C GLU A 89 0.63 0.67 21.22
N LYS A 90 1.71 0.37 21.91
CA LYS A 90 2.09 -1.01 22.28
C LYS A 90 1.23 -1.52 23.43
N SER A 91 -0.04 -1.78 23.15
CA SER A 91 -1.01 -2.27 24.13
C SER A 91 -2.04 -3.19 23.45
N LYS A 92 -2.57 -4.17 24.19
CA LYS A 92 -3.62 -5.09 23.68
C LYS A 92 -5.00 -4.44 23.76
N LYS A 93 -5.24 -3.35 23.06
CA LYS A 93 -6.55 -2.70 22.97
C LYS A 93 -7.21 -2.99 21.62
N ASN A 94 -8.54 -2.88 21.57
CA ASN A 94 -9.29 -3.01 20.31
C ASN A 94 -8.82 -2.00 19.28
N ASN A 95 -8.67 -2.47 18.05
CA ASN A 95 -8.20 -1.67 16.94
C ASN A 95 -9.39 -1.23 16.07
N ASN A 96 -9.77 0.04 16.15
CA ASN A 96 -10.93 0.58 15.45
C ASN A 96 -10.72 0.75 13.94
N TYR A 97 -9.53 0.46 13.42
CA TYR A 97 -9.18 0.65 12.02
C TYR A 97 -9.00 -0.67 11.26
N GLU A 98 -9.11 -1.80 11.96
CA GLU A 98 -8.94 -3.12 11.34
C GLU A 98 -10.11 -3.47 10.41
N PHE A 99 -9.77 -4.06 9.30
CA PHE A 99 -10.67 -4.63 8.33
C PHE A 99 -10.11 -5.96 7.86
N ILE A 100 -10.84 -7.06 8.10
CA ILE A 100 -10.45 -8.40 7.66
C ILE A 100 -11.36 -8.83 6.51
N TYR A 101 -10.75 -9.16 5.39
CA TYR A 101 -11.46 -9.67 4.23
C TYR A 101 -10.71 -10.86 3.62
N LYS A 102 -11.40 -12.01 3.48
CA LYS A 102 -10.83 -13.27 2.96
C LYS A 102 -9.48 -13.62 3.60
N ASN A 103 -9.42 -13.61 4.93
CA ASN A 103 -8.24 -13.91 5.77
C ASN A 103 -7.06 -12.94 5.61
N ASN A 104 -7.23 -11.83 4.91
CA ASN A 104 -6.23 -10.78 4.84
C ASN A 104 -6.60 -9.63 5.77
N LEU A 105 -5.61 -9.18 6.53
CA LEU A 105 -5.73 -8.01 7.40
C LEU A 105 -5.42 -6.75 6.60
N PHE A 106 -6.29 -5.78 6.71
CA PHE A 106 -6.14 -4.42 6.18
C PHE A 106 -6.38 -3.41 7.28
N TYR A 107 -5.95 -2.18 7.06
CA TYR A 107 -6.31 -1.04 7.89
C TYR A 107 -6.99 0.03 7.05
N SER A 108 -8.00 0.68 7.61
CA SER A 108 -8.73 1.75 6.91
C SER A 108 -9.39 2.70 7.89
N ILE A 109 -9.40 3.99 7.54
CA ILE A 109 -10.21 5.01 8.22
C ILE A 109 -11.72 4.81 7.97
N HIS A 110 -12.08 4.03 6.94
CA HIS A 110 -13.44 3.70 6.53
C HIS A 110 -13.80 2.23 6.75
N ASN A 111 -13.16 1.55 7.70
CA ASN A 111 -13.29 0.10 7.90
C ASN A 111 -14.75 -0.36 8.05
N LYS A 112 -15.59 0.35 8.81
CA LYS A 112 -17.01 0.01 8.99
C LYS A 112 -17.76 0.02 7.65
N LYS A 113 -17.60 1.08 6.86
CA LYS A 113 -18.21 1.20 5.53
C LYS A 113 -17.71 0.12 4.57
N LEU A 114 -16.42 -0.22 4.62
CA LEU A 114 -15.86 -1.29 3.81
C LEU A 114 -16.43 -2.65 4.20
N LEU A 115 -16.61 -2.94 5.50
CA LEU A 115 -17.25 -4.17 5.98
C LEU A 115 -18.70 -4.28 5.48
N GLU A 116 -19.46 -3.21 5.51
CA GLU A 116 -20.84 -3.17 4.98
C GLU A 116 -20.86 -3.44 3.47
N LEU A 117 -20.05 -2.72 2.71
CA LEU A 117 -19.98 -2.85 1.25
C LEU A 117 -19.52 -4.24 0.81
N THR A 118 -18.62 -4.89 1.54
CA THR A 118 -18.06 -6.20 1.14
C THR A 118 -18.86 -7.38 1.65
N ARG A 119 -19.84 -7.17 2.52
CA ARG A 119 -20.62 -8.26 3.15
C ARG A 119 -21.32 -9.15 2.13
N ASN A 120 -21.86 -8.57 1.05
CA ASN A 120 -22.64 -9.26 0.02
C ASN A 120 -22.07 -9.03 -1.41
N CYS A 121 -20.80 -8.67 -1.52
CA CYS A 121 -20.19 -8.39 -2.83
C CYS A 121 -19.41 -9.60 -3.36
N SER A 122 -19.60 -9.88 -4.63
CA SER A 122 -18.72 -10.76 -5.39
C SER A 122 -17.40 -10.03 -5.68
N ASN A 123 -16.30 -10.75 -5.70
CA ASN A 123 -15.03 -10.21 -6.15
C ASN A 123 -14.74 -10.60 -7.62
N ILE A 124 -13.70 -10.01 -8.18
CA ILE A 124 -13.29 -10.27 -9.56
C ILE A 124 -12.98 -11.75 -9.79
N SER A 125 -12.44 -12.47 -8.79
CA SER A 125 -12.17 -13.90 -8.92
C SER A 125 -13.45 -14.72 -8.94
N ASP A 126 -14.50 -14.33 -8.23
CA ASP A 126 -15.80 -14.99 -8.23
C ASP A 126 -16.45 -14.87 -9.63
N LEU A 127 -16.15 -13.77 -10.33
CA LEU A 127 -16.53 -13.52 -11.73
C LEU A 127 -15.57 -14.16 -12.75
N LYS A 128 -14.66 -15.05 -12.31
CA LYS A 128 -13.58 -15.64 -13.13
C LYS A 128 -12.64 -14.60 -13.76
N GLY A 129 -12.66 -13.36 -13.26
CA GLY A 129 -11.78 -12.29 -13.70
C GLY A 129 -10.40 -12.38 -13.06
N LYS A 130 -9.41 -11.76 -13.69
CA LYS A 130 -8.05 -11.60 -13.17
C LYS A 130 -7.62 -10.15 -13.27
N VAL A 131 -6.91 -9.67 -12.24
CA VAL A 131 -6.23 -8.38 -12.29
C VAL A 131 -4.76 -8.63 -12.56
N LEU A 132 -4.26 -8.10 -13.65
CA LEU A 132 -2.85 -8.23 -14.04
C LEU A 132 -2.22 -6.84 -14.13
N THR A 133 -0.96 -6.75 -13.78
CA THR A 133 -0.15 -5.56 -14.07
C THR A 133 0.29 -5.62 -15.53
N GLY A 134 0.19 -4.51 -16.24
CA GLY A 134 0.70 -4.41 -17.60
C GLY A 134 2.20 -4.78 -17.67
N PRO A 135 2.64 -5.44 -18.74
CA PRO A 135 4.02 -5.93 -18.87
C PRO A 135 5.05 -4.80 -19.05
N VAL A 136 4.60 -3.64 -19.49
CA VAL A 136 5.50 -2.51 -19.82
C VAL A 136 5.48 -1.45 -18.73
N VAL A 137 6.66 -1.19 -18.16
CA VAL A 137 6.91 -0.06 -17.26
C VAL A 137 7.56 1.03 -18.09
N TRP A 138 6.78 1.93 -18.67
CA TRP A 138 7.19 2.91 -19.67
C TRP A 138 8.40 3.76 -19.26
N ASN A 139 8.48 4.16 -18.00
CA ASN A 139 9.58 4.98 -17.50
C ASN A 139 10.94 4.24 -17.41
N GLN A 140 10.92 2.90 -17.53
CA GLN A 140 12.12 2.05 -17.59
C GLN A 140 12.53 1.75 -19.04
N HIS A 141 11.70 2.12 -20.03
CA HIS A 141 11.88 1.81 -21.44
C HIS A 141 11.62 3.04 -22.32
N LYS A 142 11.93 4.24 -21.82
CA LYS A 142 11.69 5.51 -22.52
C LYS A 142 12.37 5.56 -23.89
N GLU A 143 13.54 4.92 -24.01
CA GLU A 143 14.31 4.82 -25.24
C GLU A 143 13.66 3.97 -26.34
N LYS A 144 12.64 3.20 -25.96
CA LYS A 144 11.86 2.35 -26.90
C LYS A 144 10.49 2.94 -27.25
N LEU A 145 10.17 4.10 -26.69
CA LEU A 145 8.96 4.81 -27.04
C LEU A 145 9.21 5.57 -28.32
N VAL A 146 8.32 5.36 -29.29
CA VAL A 146 8.34 5.99 -30.60
C VAL A 146 7.00 6.68 -30.87
N ASP A 147 7.01 7.67 -31.73
CA ASP A 147 5.80 8.36 -32.15
C ASP A 147 4.96 7.49 -33.10
N GLU A 148 3.69 7.85 -33.28
CA GLU A 148 2.70 7.09 -34.05
C GLU A 148 3.15 6.71 -35.47
N ASN A 149 3.96 7.55 -36.10
CA ASN A 149 4.44 7.40 -37.48
C ASN A 149 5.61 6.41 -37.63
N GLU A 150 6.15 5.88 -36.54
CA GLU A 150 7.34 5.02 -36.56
C GLU A 150 7.04 3.52 -36.46
N GLY A 151 5.75 3.15 -36.53
CA GLY A 151 5.34 1.74 -36.63
C GLY A 151 5.48 0.93 -35.34
N GLY A 152 5.03 1.48 -34.23
CA GLY A 152 5.03 0.84 -32.91
C GLY A 152 3.71 0.14 -32.55
N ILE A 153 3.71 -0.55 -31.41
CA ILE A 153 2.48 -1.07 -30.76
C ILE A 153 1.97 0.00 -29.80
N LEU A 154 0.66 0.29 -29.86
CA LEU A 154 0.03 1.28 -29.00
C LEU A 154 0.20 0.93 -27.53
N LEU A 155 0.83 1.84 -26.78
CA LEU A 155 0.98 1.72 -25.33
C LEU A 155 -0.13 2.47 -24.61
N VAL A 156 -1.03 1.74 -23.98
CA VAL A 156 -2.20 2.29 -23.29
C VAL A 156 -1.86 2.67 -21.85
N TYR A 157 -2.15 3.90 -21.46
CA TYR A 157 -2.02 4.43 -20.11
C TYR A 157 -3.36 4.85 -19.52
N THR A 158 -3.34 5.19 -18.23
CA THR A 158 -4.48 5.77 -17.52
C THR A 158 -5.00 7.05 -18.18
N GLN A 159 -4.12 7.85 -18.79
CA GLN A 159 -4.51 9.06 -19.52
C GLN A 159 -5.32 8.78 -20.80
N ASN A 160 -5.25 7.56 -21.31
CA ASN A 160 -6.07 7.14 -22.46
C ASN A 160 -7.48 6.71 -22.07
N ILE A 161 -7.80 6.69 -20.76
CA ILE A 161 -9.12 6.38 -20.25
C ILE A 161 -9.73 7.67 -19.69
N VAL A 162 -10.67 8.24 -20.41
CA VAL A 162 -11.36 9.48 -20.05
C VAL A 162 -12.85 9.19 -19.94
N LYS A 163 -13.46 9.44 -18.78
CA LYS A 163 -14.90 9.22 -18.52
C LYS A 163 -15.38 7.80 -18.91
N ASN A 164 -14.56 6.77 -18.63
CA ASN A 164 -14.78 5.37 -18.98
C ASN A 164 -14.73 5.07 -20.49
N GLU A 165 -14.26 5.98 -21.31
CA GLU A 165 -14.03 5.79 -22.74
C GLU A 165 -12.53 5.74 -23.04
N PHE A 166 -12.17 4.98 -24.05
CA PHE A 166 -10.79 4.92 -24.54
C PHE A 166 -10.56 6.04 -25.56
N VAL A 167 -9.56 6.88 -25.28
CA VAL A 167 -9.18 8.00 -26.15
C VAL A 167 -7.72 7.88 -26.52
N ILE A 168 -7.42 7.81 -27.80
CA ILE A 168 -6.04 7.95 -28.29
C ILE A 168 -5.68 9.43 -28.16
N LYS A 169 -4.69 9.73 -27.34
CA LYS A 169 -4.11 11.06 -27.27
C LYS A 169 -2.77 10.99 -28.00
N ASN A 170 -2.70 11.74 -29.06
CA ASN A 170 -1.45 12.02 -29.77
C ASN A 170 -0.54 12.90 -28.91
#